data_466d9a7eb5bffd52be3a3a0b47cdc5fa
#
_entry.id   466d9a7eb5bffd52be3a3a0b47cdc5fa
#
_cell.length_a   1.000
_cell.length_b   1.000
_cell.length_c   1.000
_cell.angle_alpha   90.00
_cell.angle_beta   90.00
_cell.angle_gamma   90.00
#
_symmetry.space_group_name_H-M   'P 1'
#
loop_
_entity.id
_entity.type
_entity.pdbx_description
1 polymer ?
#
loop_
_entity_poly.entity_id
_entity_poly.type
_entity_poly.pdbx_seq_one_letter_code
_entity_poly.pdbx_strand_id
1 'polypeptide(L)'
;DYYSGAEKDLLSQLKSSMQHESDAILHLIFAHYEQAVLLFYRSAGSTLAHYFDKVVQSKIDESAAFFRAAGCTDVDETLLGMLISTQFESYRRIVADCPDARRAEQCMQSLMTYHFGGWAALFTSKKWIQGDAQHEV
;
A
#
# COMPACT_ATOMS: atom_id res chain seq x y z
N ASP A 1 -22.68 -15.27 5.57
CA ASP A 1 -21.84 -14.34 4.87
C ASP A 1 -20.91 -13.60 5.84
N TYR A 2 -19.61 -13.62 5.58
CA TYR A 2 -18.62 -13.13 6.53
C TYR A 2 -18.60 -11.61 6.63
N TYR A 3 -18.89 -10.92 5.54
CA TYR A 3 -18.86 -9.46 5.48
C TYR A 3 -20.25 -8.91 5.20
N SER A 4 -20.54 -7.71 5.75
CA SER A 4 -21.73 -6.97 5.36
C SER A 4 -21.61 -6.49 3.92
N GLY A 5 -22.70 -6.05 3.31
CA GLY A 5 -22.67 -5.50 1.96
C GLY A 5 -21.73 -4.32 1.82
N ALA A 6 -21.76 -3.41 2.80
CA ALA A 6 -20.87 -2.23 2.80
C ALA A 6 -19.42 -2.63 2.94
N GLU A 7 -19.10 -3.61 3.80
CA GLU A 7 -17.73 -4.11 3.95
C GLU A 7 -17.22 -4.75 2.67
N LYS A 8 -18.07 -5.52 1.98
CA LYS A 8 -17.69 -6.12 0.69
C LYS A 8 -17.37 -5.08 -0.35
N ASP A 9 -18.14 -4.00 -0.42
CA ASP A 9 -17.90 -2.92 -1.36
C ASP A 9 -16.58 -2.22 -1.07
N LEU A 10 -16.28 -1.96 0.19
CA LEU A 10 -15.02 -1.33 0.59
C LEU A 10 -13.84 -2.23 0.30
N LEU A 11 -13.94 -3.53 0.58
CA LEU A 11 -12.89 -4.49 0.28
C LEU A 11 -12.66 -4.61 -1.23
N SER A 12 -13.73 -4.58 -2.01
CA SER A 12 -13.63 -4.60 -3.46
C SER A 12 -12.92 -3.36 -3.99
N GLN A 13 -13.25 -2.18 -3.46
CA GLN A 13 -12.59 -0.93 -3.82
C GLN A 13 -11.10 -0.96 -3.45
N LEU A 14 -10.79 -1.46 -2.26
CA LEU A 14 -9.40 -1.58 -1.81
C LEU A 14 -8.62 -2.51 -2.74
N LYS A 15 -9.18 -3.66 -3.07
CA LYS A 15 -8.52 -4.63 -3.96
C LYS A 15 -8.27 -4.04 -5.34
N SER A 16 -9.26 -3.35 -5.89
CA SER A 16 -9.16 -2.71 -7.20
C SER A 16 -8.09 -1.61 -7.19
N SER A 17 -8.05 -0.80 -6.13
CA SER A 17 -7.06 0.25 -5.97
C SER A 17 -5.64 -0.31 -5.88
N MET A 18 -5.45 -1.39 -5.11
CA MET A 18 -4.15 -2.04 -4.99
C MET A 18 -3.70 -2.67 -6.29
N GLN A 19 -4.62 -3.28 -7.04
CA GLN A 19 -4.30 -3.84 -8.35
C GLN A 19 -3.86 -2.75 -9.33
N HIS A 20 -4.57 -1.63 -9.34
CA HIS A 20 -4.22 -0.48 -10.17
C HIS A 20 -2.84 0.06 -9.80
N GLU A 21 -2.55 0.18 -8.51
CA GLU A 21 -1.25 0.63 -8.01
C GLU A 21 -0.14 -0.32 -8.46
N SER A 22 -0.34 -1.63 -8.32
CA SER A 22 0.68 -2.61 -8.70
C SER A 22 0.96 -2.58 -10.19
N ASP A 23 -0.06 -2.43 -11.02
CA ASP A 23 0.09 -2.35 -12.47
C ASP A 23 0.87 -1.08 -12.85
N ALA A 24 0.58 0.03 -12.20
CA ALA A 24 1.28 1.30 -12.44
C ALA A 24 2.75 1.21 -12.07
N ILE A 25 3.06 0.57 -10.94
CA ILE A 25 4.45 0.39 -10.49
C ILE A 25 5.21 -0.55 -11.42
N LEU A 26 4.61 -1.65 -11.85
CA LEU A 26 5.25 -2.54 -12.81
C LEU A 26 5.52 -1.82 -14.14
N HIS A 27 4.57 -1.02 -14.60
CA HIS A 27 4.76 -0.23 -15.80
C HIS A 27 5.94 0.74 -15.65
N LEU A 28 6.01 1.43 -14.52
CA LEU A 28 7.11 2.34 -14.24
C LEU A 28 8.45 1.62 -14.25
N ILE A 29 8.53 0.46 -13.59
CA ILE A 29 9.77 -0.31 -13.49
C ILE A 29 10.28 -0.72 -14.86
N PHE A 30 9.41 -1.25 -15.74
CA PHE A 30 9.86 -1.82 -17.00
C PHE A 30 9.86 -0.83 -18.16
N ALA A 31 9.06 0.23 -18.11
CA ALA A 31 9.12 1.27 -19.13
C ALA A 31 10.23 2.28 -18.85
N HIS A 32 10.59 2.47 -17.57
CA HIS A 32 11.56 3.48 -17.14
C HIS A 32 12.48 2.93 -16.07
N TYR A 33 13.15 1.81 -16.40
CA TYR A 33 13.95 1.08 -15.42
C TYR A 33 15.04 1.95 -14.76
N GLU A 34 15.72 2.77 -15.54
CA GLU A 34 16.77 3.62 -14.98
C GLU A 34 16.22 4.64 -14.00
N GLN A 35 15.06 5.22 -14.32
CA GLN A 35 14.38 6.16 -13.45
C GLN A 35 13.90 5.47 -12.18
N ALA A 36 13.40 4.25 -12.29
CA ALA A 36 12.96 3.47 -11.13
C ALA A 36 14.14 3.15 -10.20
N VAL A 37 15.29 2.77 -10.77
CA VAL A 37 16.51 2.53 -9.99
C VAL A 37 16.95 3.80 -9.28
N LEU A 38 16.92 4.94 -9.96
CA LEU A 38 17.26 6.22 -9.34
C LEU A 38 16.30 6.55 -8.21
N LEU A 39 15.01 6.38 -8.43
CA LEU A 39 13.99 6.69 -7.43
C LEU A 39 14.12 5.80 -6.19
N PHE A 40 14.30 4.50 -6.39
CA PHE A 40 14.25 3.54 -5.28
C PHE A 40 15.59 3.28 -4.61
N TYR A 41 16.72 3.50 -5.30
CA TYR A 41 18.02 3.10 -4.75
C TYR A 41 19.07 4.18 -4.72
N ARG A 42 19.10 5.10 -5.69
CA ARG A 42 20.17 6.08 -5.82
C ARG A 42 19.77 7.46 -5.37
N SER A 43 18.63 7.59 -4.73
CA SER A 43 18.09 8.90 -4.35
C SER A 43 18.45 9.31 -2.92
N ALA A 44 19.12 8.45 -2.14
CA ALA A 44 19.40 8.73 -0.74
C ALA A 44 20.15 10.06 -0.59
N GLY A 45 19.62 10.95 0.26
CA GLY A 45 20.21 12.26 0.49
C GLY A 45 20.03 13.27 -0.64
N SER A 46 19.24 12.94 -1.66
CA SER A 46 19.02 13.78 -2.83
C SER A 46 17.60 14.33 -2.88
N THR A 47 17.34 15.19 -3.88
CA THR A 47 15.99 15.67 -4.18
C THR A 47 15.01 14.53 -4.48
N LEU A 48 15.53 13.45 -5.10
CA LEU A 48 14.70 12.28 -5.40
C LEU A 48 14.28 11.53 -4.14
N ALA A 49 15.14 11.48 -3.11
CA ALA A 49 14.78 10.91 -1.83
C ALA A 49 13.61 11.66 -1.21
N HIS A 50 13.66 12.99 -1.23
CA HIS A 50 12.56 13.81 -0.73
C HIS A 50 11.28 13.59 -1.55
N TYR A 51 11.42 13.46 -2.86
CA TYR A 51 10.27 13.16 -3.72
C TYR A 51 9.63 11.83 -3.35
N PHE A 52 10.44 10.79 -3.15
CA PHE A 52 9.95 9.48 -2.78
C PHE A 52 9.21 9.54 -1.43
N ASP A 53 9.78 10.24 -0.44
CA ASP A 53 9.14 10.42 0.87
C ASP A 53 7.78 11.11 0.73
N LYS A 54 7.69 12.09 -0.17
CA LYS A 54 6.41 12.76 -0.44
C LYS A 54 5.38 11.84 -1.07
N VAL A 55 5.80 10.96 -1.96
CA VAL A 55 4.91 9.97 -2.57
C VAL A 55 4.36 9.03 -1.50
N VAL A 56 5.22 8.54 -0.62
CA VAL A 56 4.80 7.66 0.48
C VAL A 56 3.85 8.40 1.42
N GLN A 57 4.18 9.64 1.79
CA GLN A 57 3.32 10.44 2.68
C GLN A 57 1.96 10.71 2.03
N SER A 58 1.94 11.02 0.74
CA SER A 58 0.70 11.21 0.01
C SER A 58 -0.17 9.95 0.04
N LYS A 59 0.46 8.78 -0.06
CA LYS A 59 -0.27 7.51 0.00
C LYS A 59 -0.83 7.26 1.40
N ILE A 60 -0.09 7.63 2.44
CA ILE A 60 -0.57 7.55 3.82
C ILE A 60 -1.81 8.43 4.00
N ASP A 61 -1.74 9.68 3.55
CA ASP A 61 -2.83 10.64 3.66
C ASP A 61 -4.08 10.17 2.90
N GLU A 62 -3.87 9.65 1.71
CA GLU A 62 -4.93 9.11 0.86
C GLU A 62 -5.61 7.91 1.51
N SER A 63 -4.81 7.03 2.10
CA SER A 63 -5.33 5.84 2.78
C SER A 63 -6.10 6.22 4.05
N ALA A 64 -5.61 7.19 4.81
CA ALA A 64 -6.32 7.69 5.98
C ALA A 64 -7.67 8.29 5.59
N ALA A 65 -7.70 9.07 4.50
CA ALA A 65 -8.93 9.66 3.99
C ALA A 65 -9.91 8.56 3.55
N PHE A 66 -9.41 7.51 2.90
CA PHE A 66 -10.22 6.37 2.48
C PHE A 66 -10.90 5.70 3.67
N PHE A 67 -10.14 5.43 4.74
CA PHE A 67 -10.70 4.78 5.92
C PHE A 67 -11.68 5.69 6.65
N ARG A 68 -11.42 6.99 6.71
CA ARG A 68 -12.37 7.94 7.31
C ARG A 68 -13.68 8.01 6.52
N ALA A 69 -13.58 8.02 5.20
CA ALA A 69 -14.76 8.00 4.34
C ALA A 69 -15.55 6.70 4.51
N ALA A 70 -14.87 5.63 4.90
CA ALA A 70 -15.49 4.33 5.16
C ALA A 70 -16.13 4.25 6.56
N GLY A 71 -16.08 5.33 7.35
CA GLY A 71 -16.69 5.37 8.66
C GLY A 71 -15.74 5.13 9.82
N CYS A 72 -14.44 5.06 9.56
CA CYS A 72 -13.45 4.86 10.62
C CYS A 72 -13.13 6.22 11.23
N THR A 73 -13.55 6.45 12.46
CA THR A 73 -13.46 7.77 13.08
C THR A 73 -12.12 8.07 13.73
N ASP A 74 -11.35 7.03 14.04
CA ASP A 74 -10.07 7.19 14.74
C ASP A 74 -9.01 6.33 14.06
N VAL A 75 -8.47 6.85 12.98
CA VAL A 75 -7.47 6.16 12.17
C VAL A 75 -6.09 6.35 12.79
N ASP A 76 -5.41 5.24 13.07
CA ASP A 76 -4.05 5.27 13.58
C ASP A 76 -3.07 5.55 12.44
N GLU A 77 -2.72 6.82 12.24
CA GLU A 77 -1.85 7.22 11.14
C GLU A 77 -0.40 6.76 11.33
N THR A 78 0.03 6.56 12.57
CA THR A 78 1.36 6.00 12.83
C THR A 78 1.45 4.57 12.33
N LEU A 79 0.45 3.75 12.64
CA LEU A 79 0.40 2.38 12.15
C LEU A 79 0.25 2.34 10.63
N LEU A 80 -0.61 3.18 10.05
CA LEU A 80 -0.73 3.30 8.61
C LEU A 80 0.63 3.60 7.96
N GLY A 81 1.38 4.52 8.55
CA GLY A 81 2.70 4.87 8.04
C GLY A 81 3.63 3.68 8.00
N MET A 82 3.64 2.87 9.06
CA MET A 82 4.45 1.65 9.11
C MET A 82 4.06 0.66 8.03
N LEU A 83 2.77 0.41 7.88
CA LEU A 83 2.26 -0.58 6.94
C LEU A 83 2.50 -0.15 5.49
N ILE A 84 2.26 1.10 5.17
CA ILE A 84 2.45 1.62 3.81
C ILE A 84 3.93 1.69 3.47
N SER A 85 4.77 2.11 4.41
CA SER A 85 6.23 2.14 4.19
C SER A 85 6.76 0.74 3.90
N THR A 86 6.28 -0.27 4.63
CA THR A 86 6.66 -1.67 4.39
C THR A 86 6.22 -2.13 3.00
N GLN A 87 5.03 -1.75 2.59
CA GLN A 87 4.51 -2.10 1.28
C GLN A 87 5.36 -1.49 0.15
N PHE A 88 5.74 -0.22 0.28
CA PHE A 88 6.59 0.44 -0.70
C PHE A 88 8.01 -0.12 -0.71
N GLU A 89 8.52 -0.56 0.44
CA GLU A 89 9.80 -1.28 0.48
C GLU A 89 9.75 -2.57 -0.34
N SER A 90 8.61 -3.26 -0.35
CA SER A 90 8.43 -4.44 -1.19
C SER A 90 8.60 -4.11 -2.67
N TYR A 91 8.06 -2.98 -3.11
CA TYR A 91 8.20 -2.53 -4.50
C TYR A 91 9.67 -2.26 -4.84
N ARG A 92 10.38 -1.65 -3.92
CA ARG A 92 11.81 -1.40 -4.09
C ARG A 92 12.59 -2.70 -4.27
N ARG A 93 12.24 -3.73 -3.50
CA ARG A 93 12.88 -5.03 -3.60
C ARG A 93 12.64 -5.69 -4.95
N ILE A 94 11.50 -5.45 -5.57
CA ILE A 94 11.25 -5.96 -6.93
C ILE A 94 12.27 -5.39 -7.92
N VAL A 95 12.57 -4.10 -7.82
CA VAL A 95 13.58 -3.47 -8.69
C VAL A 95 14.94 -4.14 -8.51
N ALA A 96 15.31 -4.44 -7.26
CA ALA A 96 16.62 -5.03 -6.96
C ALA A 96 16.72 -6.51 -7.35
N ASP A 97 15.67 -7.27 -7.07
CA ASP A 97 15.75 -8.73 -7.07
C ASP A 97 15.08 -9.40 -8.27
N CYS A 98 14.31 -8.65 -9.06
CA CYS A 98 13.53 -9.19 -10.16
C CYS A 98 13.77 -8.40 -11.46
N PRO A 99 14.94 -8.57 -12.10
CA PRO A 99 15.24 -7.83 -13.35
C PRO A 99 14.41 -8.32 -14.54
N ASP A 100 13.82 -9.51 -14.45
CA ASP A 100 13.01 -10.11 -15.49
C ASP A 100 11.53 -9.73 -15.25
N ALA A 101 10.90 -9.19 -16.30
CA ALA A 101 9.51 -8.71 -16.23
C ALA A 101 8.54 -9.78 -15.75
N ARG A 102 8.70 -11.00 -16.23
CA ARG A 102 7.84 -12.12 -15.86
C ARG A 102 7.95 -12.43 -14.37
N ARG A 103 9.20 -12.48 -13.86
CA ARG A 103 9.46 -12.74 -12.46
C ARG A 103 8.92 -11.62 -11.57
N ALA A 104 9.12 -10.38 -12.00
CA ALA A 104 8.63 -9.22 -11.26
C ALA A 104 7.10 -9.23 -11.19
N GLU A 105 6.42 -9.57 -12.27
CA GLU A 105 4.96 -9.67 -12.28
C GLU A 105 4.47 -10.76 -11.31
N GLN A 106 5.11 -11.92 -11.31
CA GLN A 106 4.77 -13.01 -10.39
C GLN A 106 4.94 -12.58 -8.93
N CYS A 107 6.06 -11.93 -8.62
CA CYS A 107 6.33 -11.43 -7.29
C CYS A 107 5.31 -10.36 -6.88
N MET A 108 4.98 -9.46 -7.80
CA MET A 108 4.00 -8.41 -7.50
C MET A 108 2.63 -8.99 -7.19
N GLN A 109 2.20 -9.99 -7.94
CA GLN A 109 0.92 -10.66 -7.68
C GLN A 109 0.88 -11.27 -6.28
N SER A 110 1.96 -11.95 -5.89
CA SER A 110 2.07 -12.55 -4.56
C SER A 110 2.10 -11.50 -3.46
N LEU A 111 2.85 -10.42 -3.68
CA LEU A 111 2.90 -9.29 -2.74
C LEU A 111 1.54 -8.65 -2.58
N MET A 112 0.80 -8.45 -3.66
CA MET A 112 -0.54 -7.87 -3.58
C MET A 112 -1.50 -8.78 -2.83
N THR A 113 -1.42 -10.09 -3.04
CA THR A 113 -2.23 -11.04 -2.28
C THR A 113 -1.91 -10.97 -0.79
N TYR A 114 -0.63 -10.90 -0.46
CA TYR A 114 -0.19 -10.80 0.93
C TYR A 114 -0.65 -9.49 1.57
N HIS A 115 -0.40 -8.37 0.92
CA HIS A 115 -0.77 -7.05 1.46
C HIS A 115 -2.29 -6.91 1.56
N PHE A 116 -3.02 -7.31 0.53
CA PHE A 116 -4.48 -7.23 0.58
C PHE A 116 -5.05 -8.09 1.69
N GLY A 117 -4.51 -9.30 1.87
CA GLY A 117 -4.94 -10.18 2.96
C GLY A 117 -4.76 -9.53 4.32
N GLY A 118 -3.62 -8.88 4.53
CA GLY A 118 -3.35 -8.14 5.76
C GLY A 118 -4.31 -6.98 5.97
N TRP A 119 -4.49 -6.16 4.94
CA TRP A 119 -5.42 -5.02 5.01
C TRP A 119 -6.86 -5.48 5.28
N ALA A 120 -7.30 -6.54 4.59
CA ALA A 120 -8.64 -7.08 4.78
C ALA A 120 -8.84 -7.60 6.20
N ALA A 121 -7.84 -8.28 6.75
CA ALA A 121 -7.91 -8.79 8.12
C ALA A 121 -7.99 -7.65 9.14
N LEU A 122 -7.18 -6.62 8.96
CA LEU A 122 -7.21 -5.45 9.84
C LEU A 122 -8.54 -4.71 9.74
N PHE A 123 -9.02 -4.52 8.53
CA PHE A 123 -10.31 -3.86 8.30
C PHE A 123 -11.44 -4.63 8.99
N THR A 124 -11.44 -5.95 8.85
CA THR A 124 -12.46 -6.80 9.45
C THR A 124 -12.38 -6.79 10.98
N SER A 125 -11.17 -6.78 11.54
CA SER A 125 -11.00 -6.77 13.00
C SER A 125 -11.47 -5.45 13.63
N LYS A 126 -11.39 -4.36 12.88
CA LYS A 126 -11.75 -3.00 13.30
C LYS A 126 -10.99 -2.48 14.52
N LYS A 127 -9.97 -3.21 14.97
CA LYS A 127 -9.24 -2.83 16.19
C LYS A 127 -8.29 -1.67 15.95
N TRP A 128 -7.67 -1.62 14.79
CA TRP A 128 -6.67 -0.60 14.49
C TRP A 128 -7.27 0.64 13.83
N ILE A 129 -8.36 0.47 13.07
CA ILE A 129 -8.95 1.57 12.30
C ILE A 129 -9.89 2.44 13.13
N GLN A 130 -10.43 1.90 14.22
CA GLN A 130 -11.30 2.67 15.12
C GLN A 130 -10.58 3.07 16.40
N GLY A 131 -9.25 2.88 16.44
CA GLY A 131 -8.44 3.25 17.58
C GLY A 131 -8.96 2.64 18.87
N ASP A 132 -8.80 3.38 19.98
CA ASP A 132 -9.19 2.91 21.30
C ASP A 132 -10.69 2.93 21.55
N ALA A 133 -11.47 3.50 20.65
CA ALA A 133 -12.94 3.54 20.79
C ALA A 133 -13.55 2.15 20.91
N GLN A 134 -12.88 1.16 20.37
CA GLN A 134 -13.32 -0.25 20.43
C GLN A 134 -13.15 -0.89 21.79
N HIS A 135 -12.36 -0.28 22.66
CA HIS A 135 -11.99 -0.88 23.95
C HIS A 135 -12.85 -0.39 25.10
N GLU A 136 -13.85 0.38 24.82
CA GLU A 136 -14.75 0.95 25.82
C GLU A 136 -15.94 0.08 26.13
N VAL A 137 -15.83 -1.18 25.93
CA VAL A 137 -16.97 -2.07 26.14
C VAL A 137 -16.93 -2.75 27.48
#